data_3b41f498693702d1ed6d2ab9cf43bdca
#
_entry.id   3b41f498693702d1ed6d2ab9cf43bdca
#
_cell.length_a   1.000
_cell.length_b   1.000
_cell.length_c   1.000
_cell.angle_alpha   90.00
_cell.angle_beta   90.00
_cell.angle_gamma   90.00
#
_symmetry.space_group_name_H-M   'P 1'
#
loop_
_entity.id
_entity.type
_entity.pdbx_description
1 polymer ?
#
loop_
_entity_poly.entity_id
_entity_poly.type
_entity_poly.pdbx_seq_one_letter_code
_entity_poly.pdbx_strand_id
1 'polypeptide(L)'
;MITSVALNPAVDKIYFVDNFEPGRMYRVRHRVKTAGGKGVNVARVARMLGENVRLTGFKGGETGNWLESQLKKLGVVTRFVEVSGETRTNNNIIDRVRDSETEVLEPGPFISGEDMEKFMEVYK
;
A
#
# COMPACT_ATOMS: atom_id res chain seq x y z
N MET A 1 20.31 -8.62 6.55
CA MET A 1 18.90 -8.55 6.10
C MET A 1 18.15 -7.50 6.89
N ILE A 2 17.39 -6.67 6.21
CA ILE A 2 16.53 -5.66 6.82
C ILE A 2 15.12 -6.22 6.92
N THR A 3 14.51 -6.11 8.09
CA THR A 3 13.09 -6.46 8.28
C THR A 3 12.30 -5.17 8.44
N SER A 4 11.34 -4.94 7.56
CA SER A 4 10.41 -3.82 7.65
C SER A 4 9.05 -4.32 8.10
N VAL A 5 8.33 -3.49 8.84
CA VAL A 5 6.99 -3.82 9.36
C VAL A 5 5.97 -2.88 8.76
N ALA A 6 4.94 -3.44 8.13
CA ALA A 6 3.84 -2.69 7.53
C ALA A 6 2.52 -3.12 8.19
N LEU A 7 2.14 -2.43 9.27
CA LEU A 7 0.94 -2.75 10.02
C LEU A 7 -0.34 -2.28 9.30
N ASN A 8 -0.23 -1.31 8.43
CA ASN A 8 -1.35 -0.81 7.65
C ASN A 8 -0.91 -0.43 6.23
N PRO A 9 -0.48 -1.42 5.44
CA PRO A 9 -0.05 -1.16 4.07
C PRO A 9 -1.21 -0.72 3.20
N ALA A 10 -0.91 -0.15 2.04
CA ALA A 10 -1.91 0.37 1.14
C ALA A 10 -1.54 0.10 -0.31
N VAL A 11 -2.56 0.08 -1.15
CA VAL A 11 -2.38 0.27 -2.59
C VAL A 11 -2.68 1.74 -2.85
N ASP A 12 -1.72 2.48 -3.40
CA ASP A 12 -1.89 3.88 -3.72
C ASP A 12 -2.24 4.03 -5.20
N LYS A 13 -3.37 4.71 -5.46
CA LYS A 13 -3.80 5.05 -6.81
C LYS A 13 -3.68 6.56 -7.01
N ILE A 14 -3.00 6.95 -8.07
CA ILE A 14 -2.83 8.35 -8.43
C ILE A 14 -3.58 8.59 -9.74
N TYR A 15 -4.48 9.57 -9.73
CA TYR A 15 -5.22 10.02 -10.90
C TYR A 15 -4.76 11.41 -11.29
N PHE A 16 -4.43 11.60 -12.55
CA PHE A 16 -4.09 12.92 -13.08
C PHE A 16 -5.34 13.52 -13.72
N VAL A 17 -5.88 14.58 -13.13
CA VAL A 17 -7.13 15.21 -13.54
C VAL A 17 -6.92 16.71 -13.60
N ASP A 18 -6.94 17.28 -14.80
CA ASP A 18 -6.78 18.71 -14.99
C ASP A 18 -8.06 19.46 -14.62
N ASN A 19 -7.90 20.58 -13.91
CA ASN A 19 -9.01 21.43 -13.46
C ASN A 19 -10.03 20.67 -12.62
N PHE A 20 -9.54 19.92 -11.63
CA PHE A 20 -10.37 19.11 -10.77
C PHE A 20 -11.26 19.98 -9.86
N GLU A 21 -12.56 19.72 -9.87
CA GLU A 21 -13.56 20.38 -9.03
C GLU A 21 -14.53 19.36 -8.43
N PRO A 22 -14.92 19.51 -7.16
CA PRO A 22 -15.96 18.68 -6.57
C PRO A 22 -17.29 18.79 -7.31
N GLY A 23 -18.05 17.70 -7.33
CA GLY A 23 -19.39 17.69 -7.93
C GLY A 23 -19.40 17.47 -9.44
N ARG A 24 -18.27 17.16 -10.04
CA ARG A 24 -18.15 16.89 -11.47
C ARG A 24 -17.74 15.45 -11.72
N MET A 25 -17.93 15.00 -12.96
CA MET A 25 -17.50 13.67 -13.40
C MET A 25 -16.25 13.80 -14.28
N TYR A 26 -15.26 12.95 -13.97
CA TYR A 26 -14.03 12.89 -14.76
C TYR A 26 -13.76 11.46 -15.20
N ARG A 27 -13.32 11.29 -16.46
CA ARG A 27 -12.76 10.02 -16.91
C ARG A 27 -11.27 10.13 -16.94
N VAL A 28 -10.61 9.35 -16.07
CA VAL A 28 -9.16 9.44 -15.89
C VAL A 28 -8.46 8.73 -17.04
N ARG A 29 -7.58 9.44 -17.75
CA ARG A 29 -6.79 8.88 -18.84
C ARG A 29 -5.43 8.40 -18.39
N HIS A 30 -4.85 9.04 -17.37
CA HIS A 30 -3.56 8.66 -16.82
C HIS A 30 -3.70 8.37 -15.34
N ARG A 31 -3.33 7.16 -14.97
CA ARG A 31 -3.36 6.70 -13.57
C ARG A 31 -2.12 5.88 -13.27
N VAL A 32 -1.70 5.92 -12.02
CA VAL A 32 -0.59 5.13 -11.49
C VAL A 32 -1.11 4.33 -10.30
N LYS A 33 -0.69 3.07 -10.19
CA LYS A 33 -1.06 2.20 -9.09
C LYS A 33 0.22 1.63 -8.50
N THR A 34 0.47 1.86 -7.22
CA THR A 34 1.69 1.42 -6.56
C THR A 34 1.40 0.80 -5.20
N ALA A 35 2.30 -0.07 -4.75
CA ALA A 35 2.32 -0.54 -3.37
C ALA A 35 2.81 0.59 -2.47
N GLY A 36 2.13 0.84 -1.36
CA GLY A 36 2.41 1.97 -0.49
C GLY A 36 2.22 1.66 0.99
N GLY A 37 2.31 2.71 1.79
CA GLY A 37 2.39 2.65 3.23
C GLY A 37 3.84 2.78 3.68
N LYS A 38 4.04 3.28 4.89
CA LYS A 38 5.40 3.61 5.37
C LYS A 38 6.35 2.41 5.37
N GLY A 39 5.92 1.29 5.95
CA GLY A 39 6.74 0.08 6.00
C GLY A 39 7.04 -0.47 4.60
N VAL A 40 6.07 -0.42 3.71
CA VAL A 40 6.23 -0.86 2.31
C VAL A 40 7.22 0.04 1.58
N ASN A 41 7.12 1.36 1.77
CA ASN A 41 8.03 2.31 1.14
C ASN A 41 9.48 2.09 1.60
N VAL A 42 9.68 1.83 2.88
CA VAL A 42 11.01 1.50 3.42
C VAL A 42 11.56 0.23 2.76
N ALA A 43 10.75 -0.81 2.66
CA ALA A 43 11.14 -2.07 2.04
C ALA A 43 11.53 -1.88 0.56
N ARG A 44 10.74 -1.11 -0.18
CA ARG A 44 11.00 -0.83 -1.59
C ARG A 44 12.33 -0.10 -1.79
N VAL A 45 12.54 0.97 -1.03
CA VAL A 45 13.76 1.77 -1.14
C VAL A 45 14.99 0.95 -0.72
N ALA A 46 14.91 0.22 0.38
CA ALA A 46 16.01 -0.62 0.83
C ALA A 46 16.38 -1.67 -0.22
N ARG A 47 15.37 -2.29 -0.84
CA ARG A 47 15.61 -3.27 -1.89
C ARG A 47 16.23 -2.63 -3.14
N MET A 48 15.79 -1.45 -3.51
CA MET A 48 16.35 -0.71 -4.65
C MET A 48 17.82 -0.33 -4.40
N LEU A 49 18.21 -0.14 -3.14
CA LEU A 49 19.60 0.13 -2.75
C LEU A 49 20.45 -1.14 -2.66
N GLY A 50 19.90 -2.30 -2.98
CA GLY A 50 20.64 -3.56 -3.03
C GLY A 50 20.60 -4.39 -1.77
N GLU A 51 19.81 -4.00 -0.78
CA GLU A 51 19.71 -4.76 0.48
C GLU A 51 18.76 -5.95 0.36
N ASN A 52 19.03 -6.99 1.12
CA ASN A 52 18.08 -8.09 1.30
C ASN A 52 17.02 -7.65 2.30
N VAL A 53 15.74 -7.71 1.88
CA VAL A 53 14.63 -7.18 2.69
C VAL A 53 13.57 -8.23 2.90
N ARG A 54 13.11 -8.33 4.14
CA ARG A 54 11.90 -9.05 4.54
C ARG A 54 10.87 -8.02 4.97
N LEU A 55 9.63 -8.22 4.55
CA LEU A 55 8.51 -7.38 4.96
C LEU A 55 7.46 -8.23 5.64
N THR A 56 7.03 -7.81 6.81
CA THR A 56 5.93 -8.44 7.56
C THR A 56 4.86 -7.41 7.90
N GLY A 57 3.70 -7.88 8.29
CA GLY A 57 2.56 -7.04 8.64
C GLY A 57 1.26 -7.74 8.30
N PHE A 58 0.23 -6.98 7.97
CA PHE A 58 -1.09 -7.49 7.67
C PHE A 58 -1.48 -7.22 6.22
N LYS A 59 -2.18 -8.19 5.62
CA LYS A 59 -2.79 -8.00 4.30
C LYS A 59 -4.15 -8.68 4.28
N GLY A 60 -5.03 -8.25 3.39
CA GLY A 60 -6.31 -8.91 3.20
C GLY A 60 -6.86 -8.70 1.80
N GLY A 61 -7.64 -9.68 1.34
CA GLY A 61 -8.34 -9.66 0.08
C GLY A 61 -7.48 -9.57 -1.17
N GLU A 62 -8.12 -9.31 -2.28
CA GLU A 62 -7.43 -9.18 -3.58
C GLU A 62 -6.45 -8.00 -3.61
N THR A 63 -6.80 -6.92 -2.93
CA THR A 63 -5.93 -5.75 -2.81
C THR A 63 -4.62 -6.11 -2.11
N GLY A 64 -4.70 -6.88 -1.02
CA GLY A 64 -3.52 -7.37 -0.31
C GLY A 64 -2.67 -8.31 -1.17
N ASN A 65 -3.32 -9.17 -1.93
CA ASN A 65 -2.62 -10.10 -2.83
C ASN A 65 -1.89 -9.35 -3.95
N TRP A 66 -2.51 -8.32 -4.51
CA TRP A 66 -1.84 -7.50 -5.53
C TRP A 66 -0.62 -6.80 -4.96
N LEU A 67 -0.76 -6.21 -3.78
CA LEU A 67 0.35 -5.54 -3.08
C LEU A 67 1.52 -6.50 -2.86
N GLU A 68 1.24 -7.67 -2.34
CA GLU A 68 2.27 -8.68 -2.11
C GLU A 68 2.95 -9.10 -3.42
N SER A 69 2.19 -9.27 -4.50
CA SER A 69 2.75 -9.64 -5.79
C SER A 69 3.73 -8.58 -6.32
N GLN A 70 3.44 -7.31 -6.10
CA GLN A 70 4.33 -6.22 -6.50
C GLN A 70 5.65 -6.26 -5.71
N LEU A 71 5.56 -6.52 -4.42
CA LEU A 71 6.74 -6.63 -3.55
C LEU A 71 7.62 -7.81 -3.95
N LYS A 72 7.02 -8.94 -4.25
CA LYS A 72 7.75 -10.13 -4.70
C LYS A 72 8.49 -9.87 -6.02
N LYS A 73 7.89 -9.11 -6.94
CA LYS A 73 8.55 -8.72 -8.19
C LYS A 73 9.82 -7.90 -7.95
N LEU A 74 9.88 -7.16 -6.86
CA LEU A 74 11.07 -6.39 -6.48
C LEU A 74 12.11 -7.23 -5.74
N GLY A 75 11.79 -8.48 -5.43
CA GLY A 75 12.69 -9.35 -4.68
C GLY A 75 12.57 -9.21 -3.16
N VAL A 76 11.51 -8.60 -2.66
CA VAL A 76 11.23 -8.52 -1.23
C VAL A 76 10.65 -9.86 -0.76
N VAL A 77 11.20 -10.41 0.32
CA VAL A 77 10.65 -11.60 0.97
C VAL A 77 9.48 -11.16 1.84
N THR A 78 8.30 -11.70 1.59
CA THR A 78 7.10 -11.29 2.31
C THR A 78 6.66 -12.35 3.30
N ARG A 79 6.24 -11.90 4.49
CA ARG A 79 5.73 -12.73 5.58
C ARG A 79 4.53 -12.04 6.20
N PHE A 80 3.45 -11.88 5.42
CA PHE A 80 2.23 -11.24 5.89
C PHE A 80 1.34 -12.19 6.68
N VAL A 81 0.65 -11.64 7.67
CA VAL A 81 -0.51 -12.29 8.29
C VAL A 81 -1.74 -11.89 7.50
N GLU A 82 -2.52 -12.86 7.05
CA GLU A 82 -3.74 -12.59 6.29
C GLU A 82 -4.89 -12.28 7.24
N VAL A 83 -5.58 -11.17 6.99
CA VAL A 83 -6.74 -10.74 7.78
C VAL A 83 -8.01 -10.83 6.92
N SER A 84 -9.19 -10.80 7.58
CA SER A 84 -10.46 -11.00 6.88
C SER A 84 -10.91 -9.79 6.04
N GLY A 85 -10.47 -8.58 6.40
CA GLY A 85 -10.81 -7.37 5.66
C GLY A 85 -9.88 -7.12 4.48
N GLU A 86 -10.24 -6.15 3.64
CA GLU A 86 -9.41 -5.74 2.49
C GLU A 86 -8.29 -4.81 2.92
N THR A 87 -7.11 -5.01 2.39
CA THR A 87 -6.04 -4.00 2.43
C THR A 87 -6.57 -2.70 1.83
N ARG A 88 -6.24 -1.58 2.46
CA ARG A 88 -6.78 -0.28 2.05
C ARG A 88 -6.24 0.18 0.70
N THR A 89 -7.08 0.95 0.02
CA THR A 89 -6.70 1.68 -1.19
C THR A 89 -6.77 3.16 -0.88
N ASN A 90 -5.68 3.87 -1.12
CA ASN A 90 -5.65 5.32 -1.02
C ASN A 90 -5.73 5.91 -2.42
N ASN A 91 -6.52 6.96 -2.58
CA ASN A 91 -6.67 7.64 -3.85
C ASN A 91 -6.09 9.04 -3.74
N ASN A 92 -5.29 9.42 -4.72
CA ASN A 92 -4.70 10.75 -4.80
C ASN A 92 -5.01 11.35 -6.17
N ILE A 93 -5.59 12.54 -6.17
CA ILE A 93 -5.94 13.26 -7.40
C ILE A 93 -4.98 14.41 -7.55
N ILE A 94 -4.17 14.38 -8.62
CA ILE A 94 -3.19 15.41 -8.91
C ILE A 94 -3.70 16.26 -10.07
N ASP A 95 -3.84 17.55 -9.82
CA ASP A 95 -4.21 18.56 -10.81
C ASP A 95 -2.99 19.43 -11.10
N ARG A 96 -2.38 19.21 -12.25
CA ARG A 96 -1.17 19.93 -12.65
C ARG A 96 -1.45 21.35 -13.16
N VAL A 97 -2.70 21.60 -13.57
CA VAL A 97 -3.10 22.93 -14.04
C VAL A 97 -3.28 23.87 -12.86
N ARG A 98 -3.96 23.41 -11.80
CA ARG A 98 -4.20 24.20 -10.59
C ARG A 98 -3.13 24.02 -9.52
N ASP A 99 -2.15 23.15 -9.77
CA ASP A 99 -1.10 22.80 -8.81
C ASP A 99 -1.68 22.38 -7.47
N SER A 100 -2.64 21.44 -7.49
CA SER A 100 -3.31 20.94 -6.31
C SER A 100 -3.27 19.43 -6.22
N GLU A 101 -3.39 18.93 -5.00
CA GLU A 101 -3.38 17.51 -4.70
C GLU A 101 -4.48 17.23 -3.70
N THR A 102 -5.35 16.26 -4.02
CA THR A 102 -6.47 15.87 -3.17
C THR A 102 -6.35 14.39 -2.84
N GLU A 103 -6.26 14.07 -1.56
CA GLU A 103 -6.14 12.71 -1.09
C GLU A 103 -7.45 12.22 -0.45
N VAL A 104 -7.85 10.99 -0.81
CA VAL A 104 -8.95 10.30 -0.18
C VAL A 104 -8.42 8.96 0.33
N LEU A 105 -8.28 8.85 1.64
CA LEU A 105 -7.61 7.74 2.29
C LEU A 105 -8.60 6.81 2.99
N GLU A 106 -8.37 5.51 2.86
CA GLU A 106 -9.13 4.51 3.60
C GLU A 106 -8.44 4.17 4.91
N PRO A 107 -9.19 3.82 5.97
CA PRO A 107 -8.59 3.51 7.27
C PRO A 107 -7.86 2.18 7.33
N GLY A 108 -8.20 1.25 6.46
CA GLY A 108 -7.65 -0.10 6.50
C GLY A 108 -8.57 -1.10 7.20
N PRO A 109 -8.21 -2.39 7.16
CA PRO A 109 -9.03 -3.45 7.73
C PRO A 109 -8.93 -3.48 9.25
N PHE A 110 -9.94 -4.05 9.89
CA PHE A 110 -9.91 -4.34 11.32
C PHE A 110 -8.91 -5.46 11.60
N ILE A 111 -8.08 -5.28 12.63
CA ILE A 111 -7.11 -6.27 13.09
C ILE A 111 -7.61 -6.84 14.42
N SER A 112 -7.88 -8.15 14.47
CA SER A 112 -8.33 -8.82 15.66
C SER A 112 -7.18 -9.15 16.62
N GLY A 113 -7.51 -9.50 17.86
CA GLY A 113 -6.51 -9.99 18.81
C GLY A 113 -5.80 -11.24 18.32
N GLU A 114 -6.53 -12.14 17.65
CA GLU A 114 -5.96 -13.34 17.03
C GLU A 114 -4.98 -12.98 15.92
N ASP A 115 -5.30 -11.98 15.08
CA ASP A 115 -4.41 -11.50 14.04
C ASP A 115 -3.10 -10.96 14.65
N MET A 116 -3.19 -10.22 15.75
CA MET A 116 -2.03 -9.72 16.47
C MET A 116 -1.16 -10.85 17.01
N GLU A 117 -1.77 -11.89 17.55
CA GLU A 117 -1.04 -13.07 18.04
C GLU A 117 -0.27 -13.74 16.90
N LYS A 118 -0.92 -13.94 15.75
CA LYS A 118 -0.27 -14.49 14.56
C LYS A 118 0.88 -13.61 14.09
N PHE A 119 0.71 -12.29 14.13
CA PHE A 119 1.77 -11.36 13.77
C PHE A 119 2.98 -11.52 14.69
N MET A 120 2.77 -11.61 15.99
CA MET A 120 3.87 -11.79 16.95
C MET A 120 4.65 -13.08 16.69
N GLU A 121 3.97 -14.15 16.30
CA GLU A 121 4.63 -15.41 15.94
C GLU A 121 5.50 -15.26 14.67
N VAL A 122 5.01 -14.55 13.67
CA VAL A 122 5.77 -14.32 12.43
C VAL A 122 6.94 -13.38 12.66
N TYR A 123 6.78 -12.38 13.52
CA TYR A 123 7.77 -11.36 13.78
C TYR A 123 8.99 -11.90 14.55
N LYS A 124 8.80 -12.90 15.38
CA LYS A 124 9.88 -13.48 16.20
C LYS A 124 11.02 -14.14 15.41
#